data_e5042f5d6fb1c4e6dfa6dfcf3f1e28f4
#
_entry.id   e5042f5d6fb1c4e6dfa6dfcf3f1e28f4
#
_cell.length_a   1.000
_cell.length_b   1.000
_cell.length_c   1.000
_cell.angle_alpha   90.00
_cell.angle_beta   90.00
_cell.angle_gamma   90.00
#
_symmetry.space_group_name_H-M   'P 1'
#
loop_
_entity.id
_entity.type
_entity.pdbx_description
1 polymer ?
#
loop_
_entity_poly.entity_id
_entity_poly.type
_entity_poly.pdbx_seq_one_letter_code
_entity_poly.pdbx_strand_id
1 'polypeptide(L)'
;TDRIHSIVKIPKNISIVARKGFAWQSKILERINLEKAKQIIILKPDVGENYPTELDCDVEVGKSFAFLITNKYWQKRSCSIVAEFHDEVTGNLYLNYCKGVINEQHDKLGKDWDSPSIISSSNLKNHLLSQCINTPDLIEIYDNIFGYEGSETYFVDPNQPRYVELLKKHRGKGLKEINSIFDNIIVLGFYYYEDKYDHTW
;
A
#
# COMPACT_ATOMS: atom_id res chain seq x y z
N THR A 1 11.22 -19.41 10.25
CA THR A 1 12.27 -18.65 9.52
C THR A 1 12.75 -19.47 8.33
N ASP A 2 13.00 -20.77 8.51
CA ASP A 2 13.56 -21.66 7.47
C ASP A 2 12.63 -21.80 6.24
N ARG A 3 11.31 -21.78 6.45
CA ARG A 3 10.32 -21.89 5.36
C ARG A 3 10.30 -20.68 4.46
N ILE A 4 10.56 -19.49 4.99
CA ILE A 4 10.63 -18.25 4.19
C ILE A 4 11.90 -18.24 3.33
N HIS A 5 13.02 -18.64 3.90
CA HIS A 5 14.30 -18.72 3.20
C HIS A 5 14.34 -19.76 2.06
N SER A 6 13.47 -20.78 2.12
CA SER A 6 13.36 -21.78 1.05
C SER A 6 12.51 -21.34 -0.14
N ILE A 7 11.67 -20.33 0.03
CA ILE A 7 10.71 -19.89 -0.99
C ILE A 7 11.19 -18.63 -1.72
N VAL A 8 11.90 -17.73 -1.03
CA VAL A 8 12.32 -16.44 -1.60
C VAL A 8 13.83 -16.27 -1.48
N LYS A 9 14.48 -15.92 -2.59
CA LYS A 9 15.89 -15.51 -2.60
C LYS A 9 16.00 -14.10 -2.01
N ILE A 10 16.31 -14.04 -0.72
CA ILE A 10 16.39 -12.76 0.00
C ILE A 10 17.65 -12.02 -0.39
N PRO A 11 17.57 -10.76 -0.86
CA PRO A 11 18.74 -9.94 -1.12
C PRO A 11 19.61 -9.76 0.13
N LYS A 12 20.95 -9.65 -0.06
CA LYS A 12 21.91 -9.57 1.05
C LYS A 12 21.72 -8.37 1.99
N ASN A 13 21.06 -7.33 1.52
CA ASN A 13 20.76 -6.10 2.28
C ASN A 13 19.43 -6.16 3.04
N ILE A 14 18.69 -7.27 2.95
CA ILE A 14 17.43 -7.46 3.65
C ILE A 14 17.60 -8.48 4.76
N SER A 15 17.12 -8.15 5.97
CA SER A 15 17.05 -9.07 7.09
C SER A 15 15.59 -9.33 7.45
N ILE A 16 15.18 -10.60 7.43
CA ILE A 16 13.83 -11.01 7.79
C ILE A 16 13.83 -11.52 9.24
N VAL A 17 13.02 -10.91 10.08
CA VAL A 17 12.82 -11.30 11.46
C VAL A 17 11.38 -11.75 11.66
N ALA A 18 11.15 -13.05 11.78
CA ALA A 18 9.83 -13.62 12.04
C ALA A 18 9.49 -13.59 13.54
N ARG A 19 8.26 -13.24 13.88
CA ARG A 19 7.71 -13.31 15.24
C ARG A 19 6.32 -13.94 15.18
N LYS A 20 6.07 -14.92 16.04
CA LYS A 20 4.75 -15.56 16.18
C LYS A 20 3.88 -14.75 17.13
N GLY A 21 2.62 -14.49 16.75
CA GLY A 21 1.63 -13.80 17.56
C GLY A 21 0.58 -13.12 16.70
N PHE A 22 -0.42 -12.54 17.32
CA PHE A 22 -1.48 -11.79 16.66
C PHE A 22 -1.16 -10.29 16.67
N ALA A 23 -1.41 -9.62 15.55
CA ALA A 23 -1.08 -8.20 15.38
C ALA A 23 -1.91 -7.26 16.29
N TRP A 24 -3.03 -7.73 16.84
CA TRP A 24 -3.84 -6.99 17.81
C TRP A 24 -3.38 -7.18 19.28
N GLN A 25 -2.23 -7.82 19.53
CA GLN A 25 -1.67 -7.97 20.88
C GLN A 25 -0.55 -6.96 21.13
N SER A 26 -0.73 -6.06 22.11
CA SER A 26 0.25 -5.00 22.43
C SER A 26 1.67 -5.54 22.67
N LYS A 27 1.81 -6.66 23.39
CA LYS A 27 3.12 -7.29 23.66
C LYS A 27 3.85 -7.73 22.38
N ILE A 28 3.10 -8.13 21.34
CA ILE A 28 3.68 -8.50 20.05
C ILE A 28 4.15 -7.25 19.31
N LEU A 29 3.35 -6.17 19.32
CA LEU A 29 3.72 -4.89 18.71
C LEU A 29 5.00 -4.30 19.33
N GLU A 30 5.17 -4.39 20.64
CA GLU A 30 6.41 -4.00 21.32
C GLU A 30 7.61 -4.81 20.83
N ARG A 31 7.44 -6.13 20.68
CA ARG A 31 8.51 -7.04 20.22
C ARG A 31 8.95 -6.84 18.79
N ILE A 32 8.07 -6.34 17.92
CA ILE A 32 8.39 -5.98 16.52
C ILE A 32 8.84 -4.54 16.36
N ASN A 33 8.94 -3.79 17.46
CA ASN A 33 9.41 -2.40 17.44
C ASN A 33 8.57 -1.49 16.52
N LEU A 34 7.24 -1.61 16.64
CA LEU A 34 6.26 -0.93 15.78
C LEU A 34 6.50 0.58 15.67
N GLU A 35 6.95 1.21 16.75
CA GLU A 35 7.23 2.65 16.78
C GLU A 35 8.32 3.11 15.79
N LYS A 36 9.12 2.18 15.25
CA LYS A 36 10.15 2.43 14.25
C LYS A 36 9.76 1.99 12.84
N ALA A 37 8.59 1.41 12.68
CA ALA A 37 8.10 0.99 11.36
C ALA A 37 7.92 2.21 10.44
N LYS A 38 8.38 2.08 9.20
CA LYS A 38 8.12 3.07 8.13
C LYS A 38 6.83 2.76 7.40
N GLN A 39 6.52 1.48 7.28
CA GLN A 39 5.33 0.98 6.61
C GLN A 39 4.84 -0.28 7.31
N ILE A 40 3.54 -0.48 7.35
CA ILE A 40 2.87 -1.67 7.86
C ILE A 40 2.00 -2.23 6.75
N ILE A 41 2.17 -3.52 6.48
CA ILE A 41 1.33 -4.26 5.55
C ILE A 41 0.63 -5.35 6.35
N ILE A 42 -0.69 -5.36 6.32
CA ILE A 42 -1.52 -6.40 6.94
C ILE A 42 -2.06 -7.28 5.83
N LEU A 43 -1.53 -8.48 5.72
CA LEU A 43 -2.02 -9.44 4.74
C LEU A 43 -3.18 -10.25 5.32
N LYS A 44 -4.13 -10.57 4.47
CA LYS A 44 -5.25 -11.45 4.81
C LYS A 44 -4.72 -12.88 5.05
N PRO A 45 -5.13 -13.55 6.15
CA PRO A 45 -4.81 -14.96 6.34
C PRO A 45 -5.54 -15.82 5.30
N ASP A 46 -5.02 -17.02 5.06
CA ASP A 46 -5.68 -18.00 4.22
C ASP A 46 -6.88 -18.62 4.94
N VAL A 47 -7.93 -18.95 4.20
CA VAL A 47 -9.05 -19.76 4.69
C VAL A 47 -8.53 -21.13 5.12
N GLY A 48 -8.91 -21.58 6.31
CA GLY A 48 -8.45 -22.82 6.91
C GLY A 48 -9.10 -23.09 8.28
N GLU A 49 -8.49 -23.95 9.07
CA GLU A 49 -9.05 -24.36 10.38
C GLU A 49 -9.33 -23.19 11.33
N ASN A 50 -8.45 -22.19 11.36
CA ASN A 50 -8.59 -21.03 12.25
C ASN A 50 -9.54 -19.95 11.70
N TYR A 51 -9.70 -19.90 10.40
CA TYR A 51 -10.52 -18.92 9.67
C TYR A 51 -11.31 -19.66 8.59
N PRO A 52 -12.48 -20.25 8.93
CA PRO A 52 -13.21 -21.14 8.02
C PRO A 52 -13.83 -20.44 6.82
N THR A 53 -14.00 -19.12 6.88
CA THR A 53 -14.57 -18.33 5.79
C THR A 53 -13.71 -17.10 5.45
N GLU A 54 -13.90 -16.57 4.25
CA GLU A 54 -13.28 -15.30 3.84
C GLU A 54 -13.68 -14.14 4.77
N LEU A 55 -14.90 -14.15 5.27
CA LEU A 55 -15.36 -13.16 6.23
C LEU A 55 -14.58 -13.26 7.57
N ASP A 56 -14.28 -14.46 8.05
CA ASP A 56 -13.47 -14.63 9.25
C ASP A 56 -12.05 -14.08 9.05
N CYS A 57 -11.49 -14.27 7.86
CA CYS A 57 -10.22 -13.69 7.47
C CYS A 57 -10.28 -12.15 7.48
N ASP A 58 -11.30 -11.55 6.89
CA ASP A 58 -11.49 -10.10 6.85
C ASP A 58 -11.71 -9.51 8.25
N VAL A 59 -12.44 -10.21 9.12
CA VAL A 59 -12.62 -9.79 10.52
C VAL A 59 -11.29 -9.77 11.27
N GLU A 60 -10.40 -10.74 11.03
CA GLU A 60 -9.09 -10.77 11.69
C GLU A 60 -8.18 -9.64 11.20
N VAL A 61 -8.20 -9.36 9.88
CA VAL A 61 -7.52 -8.17 9.31
C VAL A 61 -8.09 -6.90 9.92
N GLY A 62 -9.40 -6.77 9.97
CA GLY A 62 -10.10 -5.60 10.52
C GLY A 62 -9.75 -5.33 11.98
N LYS A 63 -9.71 -6.39 12.83
CA LYS A 63 -9.27 -6.29 14.23
C LYS A 63 -7.83 -5.76 14.30
N SER A 64 -6.92 -6.32 13.52
CA SER A 64 -5.52 -5.92 13.49
C SER A 64 -5.37 -4.47 13.02
N PHE A 65 -6.10 -4.09 11.96
CA PHE A 65 -6.09 -2.76 11.39
C PHE A 65 -6.62 -1.71 12.38
N ALA A 66 -7.81 -1.94 12.95
CA ALA A 66 -8.40 -1.05 13.94
C ALA A 66 -7.53 -0.93 15.20
N PHE A 67 -6.98 -2.04 15.68
CA PHE A 67 -6.10 -2.04 16.86
C PHE A 67 -4.82 -1.25 16.63
N LEU A 68 -4.20 -1.37 15.46
CA LEU A 68 -3.00 -0.61 15.11
C LEU A 68 -3.28 0.89 15.10
N ILE A 69 -4.36 1.32 14.44
CA ILE A 69 -4.75 2.74 14.35
C ILE A 69 -5.05 3.35 15.72
N THR A 70 -5.70 2.59 16.61
CA THR A 70 -6.03 3.06 17.96
C THR A 70 -4.87 2.93 18.94
N ASN A 71 -3.79 2.28 18.54
CA ASN A 71 -2.66 2.02 19.43
C ASN A 71 -1.81 3.28 19.67
N LYS A 72 -1.45 3.52 20.94
CA LYS A 72 -0.63 4.67 21.35
C LYS A 72 0.74 4.75 20.65
N TYR A 73 1.31 3.62 20.20
CA TYR A 73 2.60 3.62 19.51
C TYR A 73 2.47 4.15 18.09
N TRP A 74 1.40 3.78 17.40
CA TRP A 74 1.11 4.33 16.08
C TRP A 74 0.78 5.83 16.16
N GLN A 75 0.02 6.25 17.19
CA GLN A 75 -0.33 7.65 17.42
C GLN A 75 0.87 8.56 17.69
N LYS A 76 2.01 8.03 18.11
CA LYS A 76 3.24 8.79 18.30
C LYS A 76 3.96 9.12 17.00
N ARG A 77 3.83 8.24 16.01
CA ARG A 77 4.50 8.36 14.71
C ARG A 77 3.59 7.75 13.65
N SER A 78 3.07 8.59 12.76
CA SER A 78 2.35 8.09 11.59
C SER A 78 3.30 7.28 10.71
N CYS A 79 2.85 6.11 10.31
CA CYS A 79 3.45 5.33 9.24
C CYS A 79 2.34 4.87 8.30
N SER A 80 2.66 4.69 7.04
CA SER A 80 1.73 4.18 6.05
C SER A 80 1.25 2.78 6.45
N ILE A 81 -0.07 2.55 6.45
CA ILE A 81 -0.67 1.24 6.69
C ILE A 81 -1.49 0.84 5.48
N VAL A 82 -1.22 -0.35 4.96
CA VAL A 82 -2.00 -0.98 3.89
C VAL A 82 -2.55 -2.29 4.42
N ALA A 83 -3.85 -2.53 4.28
CA ALA A 83 -4.49 -3.76 4.71
C ALA A 83 -5.18 -4.46 3.54
N GLU A 84 -4.96 -5.77 3.40
CA GLU A 84 -5.61 -6.61 2.43
C GLU A 84 -6.90 -7.19 3.00
N PHE A 85 -8.02 -6.95 2.32
CA PHE A 85 -9.32 -7.56 2.60
C PHE A 85 -9.76 -8.41 1.40
N HIS A 86 -10.52 -9.46 1.63
CA HIS A 86 -11.18 -10.17 0.54
C HIS A 86 -12.28 -9.30 -0.06
N ASP A 87 -13.19 -8.81 0.79
CA ASP A 87 -14.35 -8.01 0.39
C ASP A 87 -14.10 -6.51 0.54
N GLU A 88 -14.42 -5.74 -0.51
CA GLU A 88 -14.25 -4.28 -0.51
C GLU A 88 -15.20 -3.59 0.45
N VAL A 89 -16.44 -4.06 0.58
CA VAL A 89 -17.44 -3.43 1.45
C VAL A 89 -16.99 -3.53 2.90
N THR A 90 -16.56 -4.73 3.31
CA THR A 90 -16.00 -4.98 4.65
C THR A 90 -14.75 -4.13 4.87
N GLY A 91 -13.83 -4.11 3.92
CA GLY A 91 -12.62 -3.28 4.02
C GLY A 91 -12.94 -1.80 4.18
N ASN A 92 -13.88 -1.27 3.41
CA ASN A 92 -14.30 0.13 3.49
C ASN A 92 -14.98 0.49 4.82
N LEU A 93 -15.71 -0.44 5.45
CA LEU A 93 -16.26 -0.21 6.80
C LEU A 93 -15.14 0.03 7.82
N TYR A 94 -14.12 -0.83 7.83
CA TYR A 94 -12.96 -0.65 8.71
C TYR A 94 -12.15 0.59 8.37
N LEU A 95 -11.96 0.89 7.08
CA LEU A 95 -11.25 2.09 6.64
C LEU A 95 -11.95 3.37 7.10
N ASN A 96 -13.28 3.45 6.97
CA ASN A 96 -14.06 4.60 7.40
C ASN A 96 -14.00 4.78 8.92
N TYR A 97 -14.08 3.69 9.68
CA TYR A 97 -13.85 3.72 11.12
C TYR A 97 -12.47 4.29 11.46
N CYS A 98 -11.42 3.76 10.83
CA CYS A 98 -10.05 4.22 11.05
C CYS A 98 -9.84 5.69 10.69
N LYS A 99 -10.41 6.15 9.56
CA LYS A 99 -10.38 7.57 9.18
C LYS A 99 -11.09 8.46 10.20
N GLY A 100 -12.20 8.02 10.76
CA GLY A 100 -12.88 8.73 11.85
C GLY A 100 -11.97 8.91 13.07
N VAL A 101 -11.30 7.84 13.51
CA VAL A 101 -10.35 7.89 14.63
C VAL A 101 -9.18 8.81 14.32
N ILE A 102 -8.62 8.76 13.11
CA ILE A 102 -7.50 9.61 12.68
C ILE A 102 -7.92 11.08 12.70
N ASN A 103 -9.07 11.43 12.13
CA ASN A 103 -9.55 12.81 12.10
C ASN A 103 -9.74 13.36 13.52
N GLU A 104 -10.31 12.56 14.42
CA GLU A 104 -10.45 12.96 15.83
C GLU A 104 -9.09 13.18 16.52
N GLN A 105 -8.08 12.38 16.18
CA GLN A 105 -6.72 12.55 16.70
C GLN A 105 -6.00 13.75 16.05
N HIS A 106 -6.20 13.97 14.75
CA HIS A 106 -5.68 15.15 14.05
C HIS A 106 -6.16 16.44 14.71
N ASP A 107 -7.46 16.54 14.97
CA ASP A 107 -8.05 17.72 15.63
C ASP A 107 -7.47 17.96 17.03
N LYS A 108 -7.13 16.89 17.75
CA LYS A 108 -6.55 16.97 19.10
C LYS A 108 -5.05 17.27 19.11
N LEU A 109 -4.29 16.76 18.16
CA LEU A 109 -2.83 16.75 18.19
C LEU A 109 -2.19 17.63 17.12
N GLY A 110 -2.94 18.15 16.16
CA GLY A 110 -2.45 19.01 15.07
C GLY A 110 -1.39 18.31 14.19
N LYS A 111 -1.46 17.00 14.03
CA LYS A 111 -0.49 16.22 13.25
C LYS A 111 -1.13 15.71 11.97
N ASP A 112 -0.43 15.89 10.86
CA ASP A 112 -0.76 15.20 9.62
C ASP A 112 -0.38 13.73 9.72
N TRP A 113 -1.33 12.86 9.37
CA TRP A 113 -1.17 11.42 9.40
C TRP A 113 -1.29 10.87 7.99
N ASP A 114 -0.42 9.91 7.66
CA ASP A 114 -0.60 9.16 6.41
C ASP A 114 -1.95 8.44 6.45
N SER A 115 -2.75 8.67 5.42
CA SER A 115 -4.06 8.04 5.32
C SER A 115 -3.89 6.53 5.15
N PRO A 116 -4.50 5.70 6.01
CA PRO A 116 -4.47 4.26 5.79
C PRO A 116 -5.20 3.88 4.52
N SER A 117 -4.79 2.80 3.88
CA SER A 117 -5.40 2.30 2.66
C SER A 117 -5.74 0.82 2.76
N ILE A 118 -6.68 0.38 1.92
CA ILE A 118 -7.06 -1.01 1.79
C ILE A 118 -6.87 -1.48 0.35
N ILE A 119 -6.64 -2.77 0.19
CA ILE A 119 -6.68 -3.47 -1.10
C ILE A 119 -7.71 -4.58 -0.97
N SER A 120 -8.70 -4.63 -1.87
CA SER A 120 -9.61 -5.77 -2.00
C SER A 120 -9.03 -6.77 -2.98
N SER A 121 -8.65 -7.96 -2.47
CA SER A 121 -8.06 -9.00 -3.31
C SER A 121 -9.06 -9.58 -4.30
N SER A 122 -10.35 -9.70 -3.93
CA SER A 122 -11.40 -10.16 -4.85
C SER A 122 -11.63 -9.16 -5.99
N ASN A 123 -11.72 -7.87 -5.70
CA ASN A 123 -11.94 -6.84 -6.71
C ASN A 123 -10.76 -6.72 -7.66
N LEU A 124 -9.54 -6.69 -7.14
CA LEU A 124 -8.34 -6.66 -7.96
C LEU A 124 -8.31 -7.84 -8.92
N LYS A 125 -8.54 -9.07 -8.41
CA LYS A 125 -8.59 -10.28 -9.21
C LYS A 125 -9.69 -10.21 -10.29
N ASN A 126 -10.90 -9.77 -9.93
CA ASN A 126 -12.02 -9.68 -10.86
C ASN A 126 -11.77 -8.65 -11.97
N HIS A 127 -11.19 -7.50 -11.64
CA HIS A 127 -10.84 -6.49 -12.63
C HIS A 127 -9.77 -7.00 -13.60
N LEU A 128 -8.71 -7.62 -13.10
CA LEU A 128 -7.67 -8.22 -13.95
C LEU A 128 -8.24 -9.29 -14.88
N LEU A 129 -9.02 -10.21 -14.33
CA LEU A 129 -9.66 -11.27 -15.14
C LEU A 129 -10.58 -10.70 -16.21
N SER A 130 -11.42 -9.72 -15.86
CA SER A 130 -12.34 -9.09 -16.80
C SER A 130 -11.59 -8.39 -17.95
N GLN A 131 -10.49 -7.75 -17.66
CA GLN A 131 -9.65 -7.10 -18.67
C GLN A 131 -8.94 -8.13 -19.56
N CYS A 132 -8.38 -9.19 -18.97
CA CYS A 132 -7.70 -10.24 -19.72
C CYS A 132 -8.65 -11.06 -20.62
N ILE A 133 -9.92 -11.25 -20.20
CA ILE A 133 -10.93 -11.90 -21.05
C ILE A 133 -11.19 -11.08 -22.32
N ASN A 134 -11.27 -9.75 -22.18
CA ASN A 134 -11.50 -8.87 -23.33
C ASN A 134 -10.25 -8.63 -24.19
N THR A 135 -9.07 -8.70 -23.58
CA THR A 135 -7.78 -8.44 -24.23
C THR A 135 -6.73 -9.39 -23.68
N PRO A 136 -6.59 -10.61 -24.22
CA PRO A 136 -5.70 -11.64 -23.68
C PRO A 136 -4.23 -11.22 -23.56
N ASP A 137 -3.75 -10.35 -24.46
CA ASP A 137 -2.35 -9.85 -24.45
C ASP A 137 -2.01 -9.05 -23.19
N LEU A 138 -3.02 -8.62 -22.43
CA LEU A 138 -2.80 -7.94 -21.14
C LEU A 138 -2.20 -8.87 -20.07
N ILE A 139 -2.31 -10.18 -20.21
CA ILE A 139 -1.73 -11.13 -19.24
C ILE A 139 -0.22 -10.92 -19.16
N GLU A 140 0.47 -10.87 -20.31
CA GLU A 140 1.91 -10.64 -20.36
C GLU A 140 2.31 -9.28 -19.81
N ILE A 141 1.49 -8.25 -20.06
CA ILE A 141 1.72 -6.91 -19.52
C ILE A 141 1.60 -6.91 -17.99
N TYR A 142 0.57 -7.57 -17.43
CA TYR A 142 0.41 -7.67 -15.99
C TYR A 142 1.50 -8.49 -15.33
N ASP A 143 1.94 -9.60 -15.93
CA ASP A 143 3.07 -10.39 -15.45
C ASP A 143 4.34 -9.53 -15.36
N ASN A 144 4.59 -8.66 -16.34
CA ASN A 144 5.70 -7.72 -16.32
C ASN A 144 5.54 -6.61 -15.27
N ILE A 145 4.33 -6.09 -15.05
CA ILE A 145 4.08 -5.01 -14.06
C ILE A 145 4.16 -5.53 -12.62
N PHE A 146 3.61 -6.71 -12.37
CA PHE A 146 3.55 -7.30 -11.02
C PHE A 146 4.72 -8.26 -10.73
N GLY A 147 5.47 -8.67 -11.76
CA GLY A 147 6.66 -9.48 -11.60
C GLY A 147 7.84 -8.68 -11.04
N TYR A 148 8.81 -9.40 -10.48
CA TYR A 148 10.08 -8.82 -10.00
C TYR A 148 11.18 -8.88 -11.07
N GLU A 149 10.88 -9.40 -12.25
CA GLU A 149 11.79 -9.52 -13.37
C GLU A 149 11.30 -8.62 -14.51
N GLY A 150 12.14 -7.70 -14.97
CA GLY A 150 11.82 -6.81 -16.09
C GLY A 150 11.59 -5.38 -15.69
N SER A 151 10.53 -4.76 -16.24
CA SER A 151 10.21 -3.34 -16.01
C SER A 151 9.29 -3.19 -14.80
N GLU A 152 9.74 -2.47 -13.80
CA GLU A 152 8.94 -2.16 -12.61
C GLU A 152 8.27 -0.79 -12.73
N THR A 153 7.10 -0.64 -12.10
CA THR A 153 6.38 0.63 -12.02
C THR A 153 6.79 1.38 -10.76
N TYR A 154 7.30 2.60 -10.92
CA TYR A 154 7.70 3.46 -9.81
C TYR A 154 6.88 4.74 -9.77
N PHE A 155 6.51 5.15 -8.55
CA PHE A 155 6.08 6.52 -8.31
C PHE A 155 7.30 7.38 -7.98
N VAL A 156 7.45 8.45 -8.73
CA VAL A 156 8.55 9.39 -8.55
C VAL A 156 8.04 10.60 -7.79
N ASP A 157 8.65 10.90 -6.65
CA ASP A 157 8.36 12.14 -5.91
C ASP A 157 8.82 13.36 -6.74
N PRO A 158 7.90 14.23 -7.16
CA PRO A 158 8.21 15.40 -7.98
C PRO A 158 9.07 16.43 -7.24
N ASN A 159 9.13 16.37 -5.90
CA ASN A 159 9.92 17.29 -5.08
C ASN A 159 11.41 16.91 -5.00
N GLN A 160 11.81 15.74 -5.51
CA GLN A 160 13.22 15.42 -5.60
C GLN A 160 13.95 16.40 -6.54
N PRO A 161 15.08 17.00 -6.13
CA PRO A 161 15.73 18.07 -6.89
C PRO A 161 15.99 17.75 -8.35
N ARG A 162 16.38 16.50 -8.64
CA ARG A 162 16.63 16.03 -10.03
C ARG A 162 15.40 16.05 -10.92
N TYR A 163 14.19 15.90 -10.37
CA TYR A 163 12.95 15.91 -11.13
C TYR A 163 12.32 17.29 -11.21
N VAL A 164 12.53 18.14 -10.20
CA VAL A 164 12.03 19.53 -10.19
C VAL A 164 12.52 20.31 -11.41
N GLU A 165 13.82 20.24 -11.70
CA GLU A 165 14.38 20.92 -12.87
C GLU A 165 13.84 20.35 -14.19
N LEU A 166 13.74 19.02 -14.28
CA LEU A 166 13.22 18.35 -15.46
C LEU A 166 11.76 18.76 -15.71
N LEU A 167 10.91 18.73 -14.69
CA LEU A 167 9.50 19.10 -14.78
C LEU A 167 9.33 20.58 -15.14
N LYS A 168 10.13 21.47 -14.55
CA LYS A 168 10.11 22.90 -14.91
C LYS A 168 10.48 23.14 -16.39
N LYS A 169 11.51 22.45 -16.88
CA LYS A 169 11.99 22.57 -18.27
C LYS A 169 10.95 22.07 -19.28
N HIS A 170 10.13 21.11 -18.90
CA HIS A 170 9.17 20.46 -19.80
C HIS A 170 7.70 20.79 -19.47
N ARG A 171 7.48 21.83 -18.69
CA ARG A 171 6.13 22.31 -18.34
C ARG A 171 5.32 22.61 -19.60
N GLY A 172 4.07 22.10 -19.64
CA GLY A 172 3.15 22.28 -20.77
C GLY A 172 3.35 21.28 -21.92
N LYS A 173 4.31 20.35 -21.82
CA LYS A 173 4.48 19.29 -22.82
C LYS A 173 3.56 18.11 -22.55
N GLY A 174 3.11 17.46 -23.61
CA GLY A 174 2.30 16.26 -23.54
C GLY A 174 3.10 15.01 -23.14
N LEU A 175 2.41 13.93 -22.74
CA LEU A 175 3.01 12.68 -22.30
C LEU A 175 3.97 12.08 -23.35
N LYS A 176 3.62 12.16 -24.64
CA LYS A 176 4.44 11.69 -25.76
C LYS A 176 5.79 12.41 -25.82
N GLU A 177 5.79 13.74 -25.64
CA GLU A 177 7.00 14.55 -25.66
C GLU A 177 7.88 14.28 -24.44
N ILE A 178 7.26 14.03 -23.28
CA ILE A 178 7.99 13.69 -22.06
C ILE A 178 8.63 12.30 -22.18
N ASN A 179 7.92 11.32 -22.74
CA ASN A 179 8.49 10.00 -22.98
C ASN A 179 9.69 10.02 -23.93
N SER A 180 9.72 10.95 -24.89
CA SER A 180 10.87 11.08 -25.81
C SER A 180 12.16 11.61 -25.18
N ILE A 181 12.11 12.02 -23.90
CA ILE A 181 13.27 12.53 -23.16
C ILE A 181 14.05 11.39 -22.48
N PHE A 182 13.40 10.27 -22.27
CA PHE A 182 13.96 9.12 -21.56
C PHE A 182 14.25 7.98 -22.52
N ASP A 183 15.46 7.43 -22.42
CA ASP A 183 15.87 6.30 -23.26
C ASP A 183 15.37 4.95 -22.72
N ASN A 184 15.26 4.81 -21.37
CA ASN A 184 14.97 3.55 -20.70
C ASN A 184 13.81 3.64 -19.68
N ILE A 185 12.99 4.67 -19.78
CA ILE A 185 11.86 4.90 -18.88
C ILE A 185 10.63 5.24 -19.72
N ILE A 186 9.52 4.60 -19.42
CA ILE A 186 8.22 4.96 -19.98
C ILE A 186 7.42 5.66 -18.88
N VAL A 187 7.07 6.93 -19.12
CA VAL A 187 6.17 7.67 -18.22
C VAL A 187 4.74 7.26 -18.53
N LEU A 188 4.08 6.59 -17.62
CA LEU A 188 2.70 6.10 -17.76
C LEU A 188 1.67 7.21 -17.55
N GLY A 189 2.00 8.20 -16.72
CA GLY A 189 1.09 9.30 -16.41
C GLY A 189 1.64 10.21 -15.33
N PHE A 190 0.81 11.17 -14.94
CA PHE A 190 1.08 12.08 -13.83
C PHE A 190 0.01 11.88 -12.79
N TYR A 191 0.44 11.81 -11.55
CA TYR A 191 -0.43 11.83 -10.39
C TYR A 191 -0.34 13.21 -9.76
N TYR A 192 -1.47 13.83 -9.46
CA TYR A 192 -1.52 15.10 -8.75
C TYR A 192 -2.47 14.95 -7.54
N TYR A 193 -2.10 15.60 -6.46
CA TYR A 193 -3.00 15.78 -5.34
C TYR A 193 -3.87 17.00 -5.63
N GLU A 194 -5.17 16.85 -5.59
CA GLU A 194 -6.07 18.01 -5.51
C GLU A 194 -5.91 18.60 -4.10
N ASP A 195 -5.14 19.66 -3.99
CA ASP A 195 -5.17 20.48 -2.79
C ASP A 195 -6.57 21.11 -2.69
N LYS A 196 -7.29 20.78 -1.63
CA LYS A 196 -8.66 21.26 -1.40
C LYS A 196 -8.80 22.79 -1.32
N TYR A 197 -7.72 23.53 -1.48
CA TYR A 197 -7.67 24.97 -1.19
C TYR A 197 -7.09 25.87 -2.28
N ASP A 198 -6.63 25.37 -3.41
CA ASP A 198 -6.11 26.26 -4.46
C ASP A 198 -6.61 25.88 -5.84
N HIS A 199 -7.67 26.57 -6.29
CA HIS A 199 -8.23 26.50 -7.65
C HIS A 199 -7.62 27.57 -8.58
N THR A 200 -6.44 28.06 -8.32
CA THR A 200 -5.76 29.02 -9.21
C THR A 200 -4.78 28.29 -10.12
N TRP A 201 -5.26 27.96 -11.32
CA TRP A 201 -4.45 27.59 -12.48
C TRP A 201 -4.37 28.78 -13.45
#